data_7f25e7ba1fd31a4efb19663d950cb92d
#
_entry.id   7f25e7ba1fd31a4efb19663d950cb92d
#
_cell.length_a   1.000
_cell.length_b   1.000
_cell.length_c   1.000
_cell.angle_alpha   90.00
_cell.angle_beta   90.00
_cell.angle_gamma   90.00
#
_symmetry.space_group_name_H-M   'P 1'
#
loop_
_entity.id
_entity.type
_entity.pdbx_description
1 polymer ?
#
loop_
_entity_poly.entity_id
_entity_poly.type
_entity_poly.pdbx_seq_one_letter_code
_entity_poly.pdbx_strand_id
1 'polypeptide(L)'
;MLPACRTQGDEFTIPTFDIVPRDVEGFMDELWAFQSAFHDCFTRSEPRAHFFDSMVGQLSQLARKSIEPMALHVEGGTSRGLQRFLSDVRWDEEQMRWNYHQRVAEAMGDPEGVLMFDATGFVKKGKDSGGVARQYCGPLGKVEHCQVGVFTG
;
A
#
# COMPACT_ATOMS: atom_id res chain seq x y z
N MET A 1 6.86 7.46 22.15
CA MET A 1 6.08 8.13 23.21
C MET A 1 4.68 8.34 22.68
N LEU A 2 3.70 7.59 23.17
CA LEU A 2 2.31 7.82 22.78
C LEU A 2 1.93 9.25 23.14
N PRO A 3 1.26 10.00 22.26
CA PRO A 3 0.75 11.31 22.65
C PRO A 3 -0.18 11.11 23.85
N ALA A 4 -0.02 11.95 24.86
CA ALA A 4 -0.87 11.94 26.05
C ALA A 4 -2.35 11.86 25.62
N CYS A 5 -3.12 11.03 26.29
CA CYS A 5 -4.54 10.90 26.05
C CYS A 5 -5.17 12.31 26.01
N ARG A 6 -5.86 12.64 24.92
CA ARG A 6 -6.45 13.97 24.71
C ARG A 6 -7.40 14.29 25.83
N THR A 7 -7.15 15.40 26.49
CA THR A 7 -8.17 16.03 27.34
C THR A 7 -9.20 16.72 26.45
N GLN A 8 -10.46 16.70 26.89
CA GLN A 8 -11.55 17.38 26.21
C GLN A 8 -11.21 18.87 25.99
N GLY A 9 -10.93 19.25 24.73
CA GLY A 9 -10.57 20.62 24.37
C GLY A 9 -9.34 20.78 23.46
N ASP A 10 -8.53 19.74 23.30
CA ASP A 10 -7.39 19.80 22.37
C ASP A 10 -7.87 19.63 20.92
N GLU A 11 -7.81 20.69 20.16
CA GLU A 11 -8.08 20.67 18.71
C GLU A 11 -6.98 19.86 18.00
N PHE A 12 -7.39 18.83 17.24
CA PHE A 12 -6.42 18.04 16.47
C PHE A 12 -5.93 18.85 15.28
N THR A 13 -4.74 19.36 15.41
CA THR A 13 -4.05 19.97 14.28
C THR A 13 -3.31 18.87 13.52
N ILE A 14 -3.71 18.63 12.26
CA ILE A 14 -2.95 17.76 11.36
C ILE A 14 -1.60 18.43 11.15
N PRO A 15 -0.47 17.72 11.40
CA PRO A 15 0.84 18.28 11.12
C PRO A 15 0.92 18.71 9.64
N THR A 16 1.27 19.94 9.40
CA THR A 16 1.59 20.43 8.06
C THR A 16 3.09 20.24 7.83
N PHE A 17 3.44 19.63 6.72
CA PHE A 17 4.84 19.45 6.31
C PHE A 17 5.14 20.49 5.23
N ASP A 18 6.12 21.35 5.48
CA ASP A 18 6.65 22.24 4.45
C ASP A 18 7.62 21.45 3.58
N ILE A 19 7.11 20.90 2.48
CA ILE A 19 7.92 20.19 1.49
C ILE A 19 8.68 21.21 0.65
N VAL A 20 10.00 21.18 0.71
CA VAL A 20 10.88 22.00 -0.11
C VAL A 20 11.42 21.20 -1.31
N PRO A 21 11.86 21.87 -2.40
CA PRO A 21 12.38 21.17 -3.59
C PRO A 21 13.46 20.14 -3.31
N ARG A 22 14.30 20.38 -2.30
CA ARG A 22 15.36 19.44 -1.86
C ARG A 22 14.79 18.11 -1.36
N ASP A 23 13.63 18.12 -0.70
CA ASP A 23 12.99 16.90 -0.20
C ASP A 23 12.49 16.05 -1.37
N VAL A 24 12.05 16.71 -2.45
CA VAL A 24 11.62 16.04 -3.68
C VAL A 24 12.82 15.42 -4.43
N GLU A 25 13.96 16.09 -4.46
CA GLU A 25 15.19 15.55 -5.08
C GLU A 25 15.66 14.25 -4.41
N GLY A 26 15.61 14.17 -3.08
CA GLY A 26 15.96 12.96 -2.32
C GLY A 26 14.95 11.83 -2.43
N PHE A 27 13.69 12.13 -2.73
CA PHE A 27 12.60 11.13 -2.74
C PHE A 27 12.83 9.99 -3.74
N MET A 28 13.35 10.28 -4.92
CA MET A 28 13.64 9.24 -5.92
C MET A 28 14.73 8.28 -5.47
N ASP A 29 15.76 8.78 -4.81
CA ASP A 29 16.85 7.96 -4.26
C ASP A 29 16.33 7.04 -3.15
N GLU A 30 15.47 7.55 -2.28
CA GLU A 30 14.81 6.76 -1.24
C GLU A 30 13.87 5.71 -1.84
N LEU A 31 13.11 6.06 -2.87
CA LEU A 31 12.25 5.12 -3.56
C LEU A 31 13.05 4.00 -4.25
N TRP A 32 14.19 4.32 -4.85
CA TRP A 32 15.13 3.34 -5.39
C TRP A 32 15.73 2.45 -4.30
N ALA A 33 16.14 3.02 -3.18
CA ALA A 33 16.68 2.28 -2.05
C ALA A 33 15.61 1.34 -1.46
N PHE A 34 14.37 1.82 -1.31
CA PHE A 34 13.24 1.00 -0.87
C PHE A 34 12.97 -0.15 -1.84
N GLN A 35 12.88 0.12 -3.13
CA GLN A 35 12.62 -0.90 -4.15
C GLN A 35 13.74 -1.95 -4.22
N SER A 36 14.99 -1.55 -4.05
CA SER A 36 16.14 -2.47 -4.11
C SER A 36 16.11 -3.53 -3.01
N ALA A 37 15.46 -3.25 -1.88
CA ALA A 37 15.27 -4.22 -0.81
C ALA A 37 14.39 -5.43 -1.23
N PHE A 38 13.66 -5.32 -2.33
CA PHE A 38 12.82 -6.39 -2.88
C PHE A 38 13.41 -7.06 -4.12
N HIS A 39 14.64 -6.71 -4.52
CA HIS A 39 15.26 -7.26 -5.73
C HIS A 39 15.38 -8.79 -5.68
N ASP A 40 15.64 -9.36 -4.51
CA ASP A 40 15.80 -10.80 -4.34
C ASP A 40 14.48 -11.59 -4.51
N CYS A 41 13.35 -10.90 -4.43
CA CYS A 41 12.05 -11.51 -4.69
C CYS A 41 11.83 -11.85 -6.18
N PHE A 42 12.65 -11.31 -7.05
CA PHE A 42 12.52 -11.45 -8.50
C PHE A 42 13.78 -12.06 -9.12
N THR A 43 13.62 -13.10 -9.93
CA THR A 43 14.74 -13.78 -10.60
C THR A 43 15.29 -13.01 -11.80
N ARG A 44 14.53 -12.06 -12.37
CA ARG A 44 14.89 -11.32 -13.59
C ARG A 44 14.78 -9.82 -13.38
N SER A 45 15.49 -9.05 -14.21
CA SER A 45 15.49 -7.58 -14.16
C SER A 45 14.18 -6.94 -14.65
N GLU A 46 13.52 -7.54 -15.64
CA GLU A 46 12.25 -7.01 -16.18
C GLU A 46 11.15 -6.90 -15.12
N PRO A 47 10.83 -7.94 -14.32
CA PRO A 47 9.89 -7.80 -13.20
C PRO A 47 10.31 -6.76 -12.15
N ARG A 48 11.60 -6.60 -11.89
CA ARG A 48 12.10 -5.56 -10.97
C ARG A 48 11.76 -4.15 -11.48
N ALA A 49 11.96 -3.91 -12.78
CA ALA A 49 11.59 -2.66 -13.41
C ALA A 49 10.08 -2.42 -13.31
N HIS A 50 9.25 -3.40 -13.65
CA HIS A 50 7.79 -3.26 -13.54
C HIS A 50 7.30 -3.09 -12.10
N PHE A 51 7.99 -3.69 -11.13
CA PHE A 51 7.71 -3.44 -9.72
C PHE A 51 7.92 -1.96 -9.38
N PHE A 52 9.05 -1.38 -9.80
CA PHE A 52 9.33 0.04 -9.63
C PHE A 52 8.29 0.91 -10.35
N ASP A 53 7.98 0.62 -11.61
CA ASP A 53 6.98 1.33 -12.40
C ASP A 53 5.61 1.34 -11.71
N SER A 54 5.22 0.19 -11.13
CA SER A 54 3.96 0.08 -10.40
C SER A 54 3.95 0.93 -9.13
N MET A 55 5.07 1.02 -8.41
CA MET A 55 5.22 1.88 -7.24
C MET A 55 5.11 3.36 -7.62
N VAL A 56 5.81 3.79 -8.65
CA VAL A 56 5.72 5.17 -9.18
C VAL A 56 4.28 5.50 -9.58
N GLY A 57 3.61 4.58 -10.28
CA GLY A 57 2.21 4.74 -10.65
C GLY A 57 1.27 4.85 -9.45
N GLN A 58 1.49 4.06 -8.40
CA GLN A 58 0.71 4.12 -7.15
C GLN A 58 0.94 5.42 -6.37
N LEU A 59 2.14 5.93 -6.34
CA LEU A 59 2.50 7.18 -5.64
C LEU A 59 2.15 8.44 -6.45
N SER A 60 1.86 8.31 -7.75
CA SER A 60 1.49 9.43 -8.61
C SER A 60 0.15 10.06 -8.24
N GLN A 61 -0.09 11.29 -8.73
CA GLN A 61 -1.36 12.01 -8.55
C GLN A 61 -2.45 11.63 -9.58
N LEU A 62 -2.34 10.44 -10.18
CA LEU A 62 -3.35 9.95 -11.12
C LEU A 62 -4.71 9.81 -10.43
N ALA A 63 -5.74 10.39 -11.03
CA ALA A 63 -7.12 10.29 -10.53
C ALA A 63 -7.63 8.83 -10.52
N ARG A 64 -7.10 7.99 -11.41
CA ARG A 64 -7.42 6.57 -11.49
C ARG A 64 -6.14 5.74 -11.56
N LYS A 65 -5.90 4.95 -10.54
CA LYS A 65 -4.73 4.07 -10.41
C LYS A 65 -5.06 2.65 -10.89
N SER A 66 -5.40 2.52 -12.17
CA SER A 66 -5.52 1.24 -12.84
C SER A 66 -4.32 1.01 -13.77
N ILE A 67 -4.15 -0.22 -14.26
CA ILE A 67 -2.96 -0.64 -15.01
C ILE A 67 -2.61 0.31 -16.15
N GLU A 68 -3.60 0.67 -16.99
CA GLU A 68 -3.35 1.49 -18.17
C GLU A 68 -2.88 2.91 -17.84
N PRO A 69 -3.58 3.72 -17.02
CA PRO A 69 -3.09 5.03 -16.63
C PRO A 69 -1.73 5.00 -15.94
N MET A 70 -1.47 4.01 -15.07
CA MET A 70 -0.17 3.88 -14.41
C MET A 70 0.94 3.56 -15.40
N ALA A 71 0.71 2.62 -16.33
CA ALA A 71 1.69 2.26 -17.34
C ALA A 71 2.01 3.41 -18.30
N LEU A 72 1.01 4.21 -18.68
CA LEU A 72 1.20 5.36 -19.55
C LEU A 72 1.86 6.56 -18.83
N HIS A 73 1.83 6.57 -17.50
CA HIS A 73 2.47 7.62 -16.70
C HIS A 73 3.99 7.43 -16.60
N VAL A 74 4.46 6.20 -16.73
CA VAL A 74 5.89 5.87 -16.65
C VAL A 74 6.52 5.87 -18.04
N GLU A 75 7.69 6.47 -18.17
CA GLU A 75 8.43 6.50 -19.43
C GLU A 75 8.76 5.10 -19.93
N GLY A 76 8.40 4.80 -21.18
CA GLY A 76 8.58 3.46 -21.76
C GLY A 76 7.63 2.39 -21.23
N GLY A 77 6.76 2.73 -20.31
CA GLY A 77 5.78 1.81 -19.74
C GLY A 77 4.74 1.36 -20.76
N THR A 78 4.32 0.10 -20.67
CA THR A 78 3.25 -0.46 -21.51
C THR A 78 2.21 -1.15 -20.65
N SER A 79 0.92 -0.94 -20.98
CA SER A 79 -0.20 -1.57 -20.27
C SER A 79 -0.09 -3.09 -20.25
N ARG A 80 0.38 -3.68 -21.37
CA ARG A 80 0.57 -5.13 -21.46
C ARG A 80 1.72 -5.64 -20.57
N GLY A 81 2.82 -4.90 -20.49
CA GLY A 81 3.95 -5.24 -19.63
C GLY A 81 3.54 -5.25 -18.16
N LEU A 82 2.89 -4.18 -17.71
CA LEU A 82 2.43 -4.06 -16.33
C LEU A 82 1.32 -5.07 -16.00
N GLN A 83 0.42 -5.36 -16.95
CA GLN A 83 -0.60 -6.38 -16.76
C GLN A 83 0.01 -7.78 -16.58
N ARG A 84 0.97 -8.17 -17.43
CA ARG A 84 1.66 -9.46 -17.30
C ARG A 84 2.48 -9.54 -16.01
N PHE A 85 3.07 -8.44 -15.58
CA PHE A 85 3.76 -8.38 -14.31
C PHE A 85 2.81 -8.76 -13.16
N LEU A 86 1.59 -8.23 -13.13
CA LEU A 86 0.63 -8.48 -12.07
C LEU A 86 -0.06 -9.85 -12.16
N SER A 87 -0.23 -10.43 -13.38
CA SER A 87 -0.98 -11.68 -13.58
C SER A 87 -0.11 -12.92 -13.75
N ASP A 88 1.05 -12.79 -14.39
CA ASP A 88 1.79 -13.95 -14.90
C ASP A 88 3.18 -14.12 -14.26
N VAL A 89 3.76 -13.02 -13.75
CA VAL A 89 5.09 -13.08 -13.17
C VAL A 89 5.04 -13.77 -11.81
N ARG A 90 5.95 -14.72 -11.63
CA ARG A 90 6.17 -15.37 -10.33
C ARG A 90 7.26 -14.62 -9.58
N TRP A 91 6.97 -14.25 -8.36
CA TRP A 91 7.92 -13.73 -7.40
C TRP A 91 7.87 -14.57 -6.11
N ASP A 92 8.88 -14.43 -5.29
CA ASP A 92 8.90 -15.04 -3.97
C ASP A 92 8.04 -14.22 -3.00
N GLU A 93 6.80 -14.67 -2.77
CA GLU A 93 5.85 -13.98 -1.89
C GLU A 93 6.27 -14.00 -0.43
N GLU A 94 6.91 -15.09 0.02
CA GLU A 94 7.37 -15.21 1.40
C GLU A 94 8.52 -14.24 1.65
N GLN A 95 9.50 -14.20 0.74
CA GLN A 95 10.62 -13.26 0.81
C GLN A 95 10.13 -11.82 0.73
N MET A 96 9.17 -11.53 -0.16
CA MET A 96 8.61 -10.18 -0.29
C MET A 96 7.90 -9.74 1.00
N ARG A 97 7.09 -10.62 1.60
CA ARG A 97 6.42 -10.36 2.87
C ARG A 97 7.42 -10.16 4.01
N TRP A 98 8.45 -10.98 4.06
CA TRP A 98 9.53 -10.83 5.04
C TRP A 98 10.23 -9.48 4.90
N ASN A 99 10.69 -9.13 3.71
CA ASN A 99 11.35 -7.85 3.45
C ASN A 99 10.46 -6.65 3.81
N TYR A 100 9.16 -6.74 3.49
CA TYR A 100 8.18 -5.72 3.87
C TYR A 100 8.07 -5.57 5.39
N HIS A 101 7.90 -6.67 6.12
CA HIS A 101 7.81 -6.63 7.59
C HIS A 101 9.07 -6.08 8.23
N GLN A 102 10.24 -6.42 7.71
CA GLN A 102 11.51 -5.86 8.19
C GLN A 102 11.54 -4.32 8.01
N ARG A 103 11.14 -3.84 6.84
CA ARG A 103 11.10 -2.40 6.57
C ARG A 103 10.09 -1.66 7.45
N VAL A 104 8.93 -2.25 7.67
CA VAL A 104 7.92 -1.68 8.59
C VAL A 104 8.48 -1.65 10.02
N ALA A 105 9.10 -2.73 10.48
CA ALA A 105 9.67 -2.79 11.81
C ALA A 105 10.84 -1.79 12.01
N GLU A 106 11.69 -1.61 10.99
CA GLU A 106 12.78 -0.63 11.00
C GLU A 106 12.28 0.82 11.03
N ALA A 107 11.22 1.10 10.26
CA ALA A 107 10.71 2.46 10.10
C ALA A 107 9.71 2.88 11.20
N MET A 108 8.92 1.95 11.70
CA MET A 108 7.78 2.21 12.57
C MET A 108 7.82 1.43 13.89
N GLY A 109 8.79 0.53 14.06
CA GLY A 109 8.90 -0.29 15.27
C GLY A 109 9.21 0.55 16.50
N ASP A 110 8.34 0.46 17.51
CA ASP A 110 8.53 1.08 18.82
C ASP A 110 8.24 0.01 19.89
N PRO A 111 9.19 -0.30 20.78
CA PRO A 111 8.97 -1.26 21.88
C PRO A 111 7.79 -0.91 22.79
N GLU A 112 7.45 0.38 22.90
CA GLU A 112 6.30 0.88 23.68
C GLU A 112 5.07 1.10 22.79
N GLY A 113 5.15 0.70 21.52
CA GLY A 113 4.07 0.85 20.55
C GLY A 113 2.84 0.01 20.88
N VAL A 114 1.67 0.49 20.50
CA VAL A 114 0.39 -0.23 20.64
C VAL A 114 -0.04 -0.72 19.26
N LEU A 115 -0.16 -2.04 19.11
CA LEU A 115 -0.69 -2.64 17.90
C LEU A 115 -2.22 -2.63 17.94
N MET A 116 -2.83 -1.94 17.00
CA MET A 116 -4.28 -1.88 16.85
C MET A 116 -4.76 -2.79 15.72
N PHE A 117 -5.86 -3.49 15.97
CA PHE A 117 -6.53 -4.28 14.94
C PHE A 117 -7.93 -3.72 14.72
N ASP A 118 -8.23 -3.40 13.48
CA ASP A 118 -9.58 -2.93 13.11
C ASP A 118 -10.15 -3.74 11.95
N ALA A 119 -11.45 -3.99 12.01
CA ALA A 119 -12.18 -4.73 10.99
C ALA A 119 -13.11 -3.79 10.22
N THR A 120 -12.87 -3.62 8.93
CA THR A 120 -13.66 -2.75 8.07
C THR A 120 -14.44 -3.56 7.03
N GLY A 121 -15.74 -3.31 6.92
CA GLY A 121 -16.63 -3.96 5.95
C GLY A 121 -16.66 -3.22 4.61
N PHE A 122 -16.36 -3.93 3.53
CA PHE A 122 -16.48 -3.43 2.15
C PHE A 122 -17.72 -4.01 1.49
N VAL A 123 -18.68 -3.17 1.18
CA VAL A 123 -19.93 -3.57 0.50
C VAL A 123 -19.63 -4.17 -0.86
N LYS A 124 -20.18 -5.32 -1.15
CA LYS A 124 -20.05 -5.99 -2.47
C LYS A 124 -21.42 -6.27 -3.06
N LYS A 125 -21.56 -6.03 -4.36
CA LYS A 125 -22.83 -6.29 -5.07
C LYS A 125 -23.01 -7.76 -5.49
N GLY A 126 -21.95 -8.56 -5.43
CA GLY A 126 -21.95 -9.98 -5.80
C GLY A 126 -21.65 -10.87 -4.60
N LYS A 127 -21.83 -12.18 -4.76
CA LYS A 127 -21.55 -13.21 -3.76
C LYS A 127 -20.32 -14.07 -4.10
N ASP A 128 -19.79 -13.91 -5.31
CA ASP A 128 -18.80 -14.84 -5.89
C ASP A 128 -17.36 -14.36 -5.74
N SER A 129 -17.13 -13.16 -5.17
CA SER A 129 -15.78 -12.69 -4.87
C SER A 129 -15.24 -13.35 -3.61
N GLY A 130 -13.93 -13.66 -3.59
CA GLY A 130 -13.27 -14.27 -2.42
C GLY A 130 -13.51 -13.46 -1.15
N GLY A 131 -13.83 -14.14 -0.04
CA GLY A 131 -14.07 -13.51 1.26
C GLY A 131 -15.39 -12.75 1.39
N VAL A 132 -16.27 -12.78 0.39
CA VAL A 132 -17.59 -12.16 0.46
C VAL A 132 -18.58 -13.13 1.13
N ALA A 133 -19.25 -12.67 2.16
CA ALA A 133 -20.30 -13.39 2.85
C ALA A 133 -21.44 -12.44 3.24
N ARG A 134 -22.60 -13.02 3.52
CA ARG A 134 -23.71 -12.26 4.12
C ARG A 134 -23.45 -12.13 5.62
N GLN A 135 -22.98 -10.99 6.03
CA GLN A 135 -22.55 -10.72 7.40
C GLN A 135 -22.86 -9.26 7.78
N TYR A 136 -22.72 -8.92 9.05
CA TYR A 136 -22.89 -7.54 9.49
C TYR A 136 -21.86 -6.62 8.82
N CYS A 137 -22.34 -5.58 8.18
CA CYS A 137 -21.52 -4.57 7.48
C CYS A 137 -21.58 -3.27 8.30
N GLY A 138 -20.52 -2.96 9.04
CA GLY A 138 -20.46 -1.79 9.90
C GLY A 138 -20.81 -0.47 9.20
N PRO A 139 -20.24 -0.16 8.02
CA PRO A 139 -20.55 1.06 7.26
C PRO A 139 -22.04 1.20 6.87
N LEU A 140 -22.77 0.09 6.77
CA LEU A 140 -24.21 0.10 6.44
C LEU A 140 -25.12 -0.07 7.66
N GLY A 141 -24.56 -0.46 8.81
CA GLY A 141 -25.34 -0.76 10.02
C GLY A 141 -26.31 -1.94 9.90
N LYS A 142 -26.13 -2.84 8.93
CA LYS A 142 -27.03 -3.96 8.65
C LYS A 142 -26.29 -5.19 8.12
N VAL A 143 -26.98 -6.33 8.08
CA VAL A 143 -26.49 -7.55 7.45
C VAL A 143 -26.65 -7.43 5.92
N GLU A 144 -25.53 -7.47 5.22
CA GLU A 144 -25.48 -7.37 3.76
C GLU A 144 -24.30 -8.21 3.20
N HIS A 145 -24.24 -8.39 1.87
CA HIS A 145 -23.06 -8.99 1.27
C HIS A 145 -21.89 -8.02 1.36
N CYS A 146 -20.90 -8.38 2.14
CA CYS A 146 -19.69 -7.61 2.30
C CYS A 146 -18.46 -8.50 2.47
N GLN A 147 -17.31 -7.93 2.15
CA GLN A 147 -15.99 -8.50 2.45
C GLN A 147 -15.44 -7.75 3.67
N VAL A 148 -14.96 -8.46 4.66
CA VAL A 148 -14.33 -7.84 5.83
C VAL A 148 -12.82 -7.90 5.65
N GLY A 149 -12.17 -6.74 5.70
CA GLY A 149 -10.72 -6.62 5.81
C GLY A 149 -10.36 -6.34 7.26
N VAL A 150 -9.33 -7.02 7.76
CA VAL A 150 -8.73 -6.71 9.07
C VAL A 150 -7.44 -5.95 8.80
N PHE A 151 -7.31 -4.80 9.43
CA PHE A 151 -6.15 -3.92 9.28
C PHE A 151 -5.42 -3.82 10.62
N THR A 152 -4.11 -3.64 10.54
CA THR A 152 -3.25 -3.39 11.70
C THR A 152 -2.60 -2.02 11.55
N GLY A 153 -2.52 -1.28 12.62
CA GLY A 153 -1.86 0.02 12.70
C GLY A 153 -1.12 0.21 14.02
#